data_e65962f1c3fd76bceea44ee8f55e183f
#
_entry.id   e65962f1c3fd76bceea44ee8f55e183f
#
_cell.length_a   1.000
_cell.length_b   1.000
_cell.length_c   1.000
_cell.angle_alpha   90.00
_cell.angle_beta   90.00
_cell.angle_gamma   90.00
#
_symmetry.space_group_name_H-M   'P 1'
#
loop_
_entity.id
_entity.type
_entity.pdbx_description
1 polymer ?
#
loop_
_entity_poly.entity_id
_entity_poly.type
_entity_poly.pdbx_seq_one_letter_code
_entity_poly.pdbx_strand_id
1 'polypeptide(L)'
;MFDAVIDVIVLGGGPAGLTAATYLRRFHRSCLVIDAGDSRARWIPESNNCPGFPNGVSGVELLRRMRQQATEFGTQFESQLVDRVALSDGVFTLSSGSRSWRAHRVILATGISDRLPDAPWVEEAVACHALRLCSICDAYEASDSRIGVYGPLADIAAHGLFLRSYSEQVFLVPSDDAEGGSALLEAKAAGVRVLEYGGTLGFDGSRCSYTLGDGRVELFDSIYPFLGADTSAGIVAGLGAALSEKGELLVDRHQMTTVPGLYAIGDIVSGLNQISVAVGQAALAATHLHNALPFAPRISRGAKDT
;
A
#
# COMPACT_ATOMS: atom_id res chain seq x y z
N MET A 1 -7.76 -26.70 -13.39
CA MET A 1 -8.53 -26.70 -12.13
C MET A 1 -7.57 -27.18 -11.04
N PHE A 2 -7.25 -26.34 -10.06
CA PHE A 2 -6.40 -26.78 -8.94
C PHE A 2 -7.28 -27.57 -7.97
N ASP A 3 -7.37 -28.89 -8.13
CA ASP A 3 -8.14 -29.76 -7.22
C ASP A 3 -7.45 -29.94 -5.84
N ALA A 4 -6.18 -29.56 -5.73
CA ALA A 4 -5.41 -29.70 -4.50
C ALA A 4 -5.56 -28.44 -3.62
N VAL A 5 -5.76 -28.66 -2.32
CA VAL A 5 -5.71 -27.57 -1.33
C VAL A 5 -4.26 -27.13 -1.14
N ILE A 6 -3.97 -25.84 -1.34
CA ILE A 6 -2.66 -25.22 -1.21
C ILE A 6 -2.42 -24.88 0.27
N ASP A 7 -1.17 -24.92 0.76
CA ASP A 7 -0.91 -24.51 2.15
C ASP A 7 -1.33 -23.06 2.36
N VAL A 8 -0.91 -22.15 1.45
CA VAL A 8 -1.16 -20.72 1.58
C VAL A 8 -1.45 -20.06 0.23
N ILE A 9 -2.52 -19.29 0.18
CA ILE A 9 -2.72 -18.31 -0.89
C ILE A 9 -2.41 -16.91 -0.35
N VAL A 10 -1.58 -16.18 -1.09
CA VAL A 10 -1.30 -14.76 -0.86
C VAL A 10 -2.09 -13.96 -1.89
N LEU A 11 -2.95 -13.06 -1.42
CA LEU A 11 -3.76 -12.20 -2.27
C LEU A 11 -3.13 -10.82 -2.35
N GLY A 12 -2.59 -10.48 -3.52
CA GLY A 12 -1.85 -9.26 -3.81
C GLY A 12 -0.35 -9.48 -4.02
N GLY A 13 0.17 -8.91 -5.11
CA GLY A 13 1.56 -9.00 -5.57
C GLY A 13 2.40 -7.74 -5.29
N GLY A 14 2.04 -6.96 -4.28
CA GLY A 14 2.84 -5.85 -3.78
C GLY A 14 4.04 -6.30 -2.93
N PRO A 15 4.82 -5.35 -2.35
CA PRO A 15 6.00 -5.67 -1.55
C PRO A 15 5.72 -6.63 -0.39
N ALA A 16 4.58 -6.48 0.30
CA ALA A 16 4.15 -7.38 1.37
C ALA A 16 3.94 -8.81 0.85
N GLY A 17 3.11 -8.97 -0.18
CA GLY A 17 2.75 -10.30 -0.69
C GLY A 17 3.93 -11.04 -1.30
N LEU A 18 4.77 -10.37 -2.09
CA LEU A 18 5.97 -10.96 -2.68
C LEU A 18 6.98 -11.39 -1.62
N THR A 19 7.13 -10.61 -0.54
CA THR A 19 7.97 -10.99 0.60
C THR A 19 7.40 -12.22 1.31
N ALA A 20 6.10 -12.22 1.63
CA ALA A 20 5.45 -13.37 2.28
C ALA A 20 5.60 -14.65 1.45
N ALA A 21 5.37 -14.57 0.14
CA ALA A 21 5.55 -15.68 -0.78
C ALA A 21 6.98 -16.22 -0.79
N THR A 22 7.98 -15.34 -0.81
CA THR A 22 9.39 -15.70 -0.73
C THR A 22 9.71 -16.48 0.55
N TYR A 23 9.27 -15.99 1.72
CA TYR A 23 9.44 -16.67 3.00
C TYR A 23 8.77 -18.05 3.00
N LEU A 24 7.52 -18.14 2.60
CA LEU A 24 6.76 -19.39 2.57
C LEU A 24 7.40 -20.44 1.68
N ARG A 25 7.86 -20.04 0.48
CA ARG A 25 8.54 -20.97 -0.44
C ARG A 25 9.88 -21.44 0.12
N ARG A 26 10.62 -20.57 0.82
CA ARG A 26 11.85 -20.94 1.51
C ARG A 26 11.61 -21.87 2.71
N PHE A 27 10.42 -21.82 3.32
CA PHE A 27 9.94 -22.79 4.30
C PHE A 27 9.38 -24.07 3.66
N HIS A 28 9.51 -24.26 2.34
CA HIS A 28 8.99 -25.38 1.57
C HIS A 28 7.45 -25.53 1.62
N ARG A 29 6.70 -24.46 1.92
CA ARG A 29 5.24 -24.46 1.85
C ARG A 29 4.78 -24.26 0.41
N SER A 30 3.70 -24.94 0.01
CA SER A 30 3.03 -24.63 -1.25
C SER A 30 2.40 -23.24 -1.14
N CYS A 31 2.73 -22.37 -2.11
CA CYS A 31 2.29 -20.98 -2.10
C CYS A 31 1.87 -20.53 -3.51
N LEU A 32 0.70 -19.93 -3.59
CA LEU A 32 0.17 -19.28 -4.79
C LEU A 32 -0.04 -17.80 -4.48
N VAL A 33 0.46 -16.92 -5.33
CA VAL A 33 0.11 -15.47 -5.31
C VAL A 33 -0.94 -15.22 -6.37
N ILE A 34 -2.08 -14.65 -5.96
CA ILE A 34 -3.12 -14.17 -6.89
C ILE A 34 -3.08 -12.65 -6.86
N ASP A 35 -2.85 -12.03 -8.01
CA ASP A 35 -2.57 -10.60 -8.11
C ASP A 35 -3.30 -9.99 -9.31
N ALA A 36 -4.05 -8.91 -9.06
CA ALA A 36 -4.73 -8.16 -10.12
C ALA A 36 -3.78 -7.27 -10.93
N GLY A 37 -2.54 -7.04 -10.44
CA GLY A 37 -1.51 -6.28 -11.15
C GLY A 37 -1.50 -4.78 -10.83
N ASP A 38 -2.30 -4.32 -9.86
CA ASP A 38 -2.48 -2.90 -9.54
C ASP A 38 -1.86 -2.53 -8.17
N SER A 39 -0.60 -2.88 -7.96
CA SER A 39 0.10 -2.53 -6.74
C SER A 39 0.36 -1.02 -6.65
N ARG A 40 0.00 -0.41 -5.52
CA ARG A 40 0.32 0.99 -5.18
C ARG A 40 1.79 1.35 -5.40
N ALA A 41 2.71 0.41 -5.16
CA ALA A 41 4.14 0.64 -5.37
C ALA A 41 4.51 0.98 -6.83
N ARG A 42 3.68 0.67 -7.82
CA ARG A 42 3.91 1.05 -9.24
C ARG A 42 3.89 2.57 -9.45
N TRP A 43 3.20 3.29 -8.58
CA TRP A 43 3.12 4.75 -8.60
C TRP A 43 4.34 5.46 -8.02
N ILE A 44 5.32 4.73 -7.49
CA ILE A 44 6.54 5.29 -6.90
C ILE A 44 7.56 5.53 -8.02
N PRO A 45 7.84 6.78 -8.43
CA PRO A 45 8.85 7.06 -9.44
C PRO A 45 10.25 6.70 -8.94
N GLU A 46 10.54 7.05 -7.69
CA GLU A 46 11.77 6.73 -7.00
C GLU A 46 11.54 6.68 -5.48
N SER A 47 12.06 5.65 -4.82
CA SER A 47 12.05 5.50 -3.36
C SER A 47 13.48 5.54 -2.84
N ASN A 48 13.80 6.55 -2.04
CA ASN A 48 15.12 6.74 -1.42
C ASN A 48 15.17 6.20 0.02
N ASN A 49 14.03 5.84 0.60
CA ASN A 49 13.94 5.27 1.94
C ASN A 49 13.81 3.74 1.97
N CYS A 50 13.96 3.06 0.83
CA CYS A 50 13.96 1.60 0.75
C CYS A 50 15.35 1.06 1.12
N PRO A 51 15.49 0.28 2.22
CA PRO A 51 16.79 -0.24 2.64
C PRO A 51 17.47 -1.10 1.56
N GLY A 52 18.78 -0.88 1.36
CA GLY A 52 19.59 -1.61 0.37
C GLY A 52 19.67 -0.92 -1.00
N PHE A 53 18.98 0.21 -1.20
CA PHE A 53 19.02 0.99 -2.43
C PHE A 53 19.55 2.42 -2.17
N PRO A 54 20.87 2.59 -2.05
CA PRO A 54 21.48 3.89 -1.69
C PRO A 54 21.30 4.97 -2.77
N ASN A 55 20.96 4.60 -3.99
CA ASN A 55 20.72 5.49 -5.12
C ASN A 55 19.24 5.51 -5.54
N GLY A 56 18.34 5.18 -4.61
CA GLY A 56 16.93 5.05 -4.90
C GLY A 56 16.58 3.81 -5.75
N VAL A 57 15.29 3.54 -5.85
CA VAL A 57 14.72 2.51 -6.71
C VAL A 57 13.30 2.90 -7.11
N SER A 58 12.95 2.75 -8.38
CA SER A 58 11.55 2.89 -8.78
C SER A 58 10.71 1.73 -8.26
N GLY A 59 9.44 2.00 -7.96
CA GLY A 59 8.53 0.95 -7.50
C GLY A 59 8.35 -0.17 -8.50
N VAL A 60 8.36 0.15 -9.79
CA VAL A 60 8.29 -0.87 -10.88
C VAL A 60 9.50 -1.80 -10.85
N GLU A 61 10.71 -1.26 -10.71
CA GLU A 61 11.95 -2.06 -10.65
C GLU A 61 12.02 -2.86 -9.34
N LEU A 62 11.59 -2.28 -8.22
CA LEU A 62 11.51 -2.99 -6.95
C LEU A 62 10.58 -4.20 -7.05
N LEU A 63 9.35 -4.01 -7.55
CA LEU A 63 8.38 -5.09 -7.75
C LEU A 63 8.91 -6.17 -8.70
N ARG A 64 9.58 -5.78 -9.78
CA ARG A 64 10.21 -6.72 -10.72
C ARG A 64 11.24 -7.61 -10.02
N ARG A 65 12.15 -7.02 -9.21
CA ARG A 65 13.16 -7.77 -8.46
C ARG A 65 12.54 -8.69 -7.42
N MET A 66 11.57 -8.21 -6.66
CA MET A 66 10.89 -9.01 -5.64
C MET A 66 10.11 -10.17 -6.27
N ARG A 67 9.42 -9.94 -7.40
CA ARG A 67 8.73 -11.00 -8.15
C ARG A 67 9.71 -12.03 -8.71
N GLN A 68 10.84 -11.59 -9.26
CA GLN A 68 11.91 -12.49 -9.70
C GLN A 68 12.40 -13.37 -8.55
N GLN A 69 12.71 -12.79 -7.39
CA GLN A 69 13.14 -13.52 -6.20
C GLN A 69 12.11 -14.57 -5.76
N ALA A 70 10.85 -14.21 -5.68
CA ALA A 70 9.79 -15.15 -5.32
C ALA A 70 9.65 -16.30 -6.34
N THR A 71 9.81 -16.00 -7.63
CA THR A 71 9.79 -16.98 -8.74
C THR A 71 10.94 -17.97 -8.64
N GLU A 72 12.16 -17.52 -8.32
CA GLU A 72 13.34 -18.38 -8.16
C GLU A 72 13.16 -19.43 -7.05
N PHE A 73 12.35 -19.13 -6.02
CA PHE A 73 11.96 -20.11 -4.99
C PHE A 73 10.72 -20.95 -5.37
N GLY A 74 10.23 -20.80 -6.59
CA GLY A 74 9.12 -21.62 -7.13
C GLY A 74 7.73 -21.15 -6.69
N THR A 75 7.55 -19.86 -6.40
CA THR A 75 6.21 -19.28 -6.21
C THR A 75 5.42 -19.36 -7.52
N GLN A 76 4.17 -19.80 -7.41
CA GLN A 76 3.22 -19.76 -8.51
C GLN A 76 2.45 -18.45 -8.49
N PHE A 77 2.05 -17.95 -9.67
CA PHE A 77 1.33 -16.69 -9.83
C PHE A 77 0.11 -16.89 -10.71
N GLU A 78 -1.00 -16.29 -10.30
CA GLU A 78 -2.22 -16.13 -11.10
C GLU A 78 -2.54 -14.64 -11.23
N SER A 79 -2.79 -14.21 -12.46
CA SER A 79 -3.20 -12.82 -12.74
C SER A 79 -4.71 -12.74 -12.77
N GLN A 80 -5.33 -12.47 -11.61
CA GLN A 80 -6.77 -12.43 -11.43
C GLN A 80 -7.15 -11.46 -10.31
N LEU A 81 -8.32 -10.82 -10.47
CA LEU A 81 -8.98 -10.10 -9.39
C LEU A 81 -9.91 -11.08 -8.65
N VAL A 82 -9.60 -11.37 -7.39
CA VAL A 82 -10.48 -12.18 -6.53
C VAL A 82 -11.63 -11.31 -6.05
N ASP A 83 -12.85 -11.79 -6.23
CA ASP A 83 -14.08 -11.09 -5.86
C ASP A 83 -14.75 -11.64 -4.58
N ARG A 84 -14.35 -12.84 -4.13
CA ARG A 84 -14.93 -13.48 -2.97
C ARG A 84 -13.93 -14.37 -2.24
N VAL A 85 -13.98 -14.31 -0.90
CA VAL A 85 -13.31 -15.24 0.01
C VAL A 85 -14.34 -15.86 0.92
N ALA A 86 -14.35 -17.19 1.01
CA ALA A 86 -15.23 -17.96 1.89
C ALA A 86 -14.40 -18.94 2.73
N LEU A 87 -14.90 -19.32 3.90
CA LEU A 87 -14.30 -20.31 4.79
C LEU A 87 -15.33 -21.38 5.13
N SER A 88 -14.99 -22.63 4.89
CA SER A 88 -15.79 -23.80 5.29
C SER A 88 -14.87 -24.93 5.70
N ASP A 89 -15.18 -25.57 6.83
CA ASP A 89 -14.43 -26.72 7.36
C ASP A 89 -12.91 -26.48 7.47
N GLY A 90 -12.52 -25.24 7.82
CA GLY A 90 -11.12 -24.86 7.98
C GLY A 90 -10.34 -24.67 6.65
N VAL A 91 -11.04 -24.68 5.51
CA VAL A 91 -10.48 -24.45 4.18
C VAL A 91 -11.04 -23.16 3.58
N PHE A 92 -10.17 -22.27 3.16
CA PHE A 92 -10.53 -21.06 2.43
C PHE A 92 -10.77 -21.39 0.96
N THR A 93 -11.80 -20.79 0.38
CA THR A 93 -12.07 -20.79 -1.06
C THR A 93 -12.06 -19.34 -1.55
N LEU A 94 -11.16 -19.04 -2.48
CA LEU A 94 -11.08 -17.76 -3.16
C LEU A 94 -11.67 -17.92 -4.56
N SER A 95 -12.46 -16.96 -5.02
CA SER A 95 -13.14 -17.03 -6.31
C SER A 95 -12.92 -15.77 -7.14
N SER A 96 -12.90 -15.95 -8.46
CA SER A 96 -12.86 -14.90 -9.48
C SER A 96 -13.72 -15.36 -10.67
N GLY A 97 -14.95 -14.90 -10.74
CA GLY A 97 -15.94 -15.38 -11.72
C GLY A 97 -16.15 -16.90 -11.60
N SER A 98 -15.82 -17.65 -12.66
CA SER A 98 -15.94 -19.12 -12.69
C SER A 98 -14.71 -19.88 -12.15
N ARG A 99 -13.64 -19.19 -11.81
CA ARG A 99 -12.40 -19.80 -11.28
C ARG A 99 -12.42 -19.80 -9.77
N SER A 100 -11.85 -20.84 -9.16
CA SER A 100 -11.69 -20.91 -7.71
C SER A 100 -10.40 -21.62 -7.31
N TRP A 101 -9.88 -21.26 -6.14
CA TRP A 101 -8.69 -21.84 -5.52
C TRP A 101 -8.97 -22.13 -4.05
N ARG A 102 -8.34 -23.15 -3.52
CA ARG A 102 -8.55 -23.61 -2.15
C ARG A 102 -7.23 -23.60 -1.38
N ALA A 103 -7.25 -23.11 -0.13
CA ALA A 103 -6.07 -23.06 0.71
C ALA A 103 -6.40 -23.32 2.19
N HIS A 104 -5.41 -23.83 2.95
CA HIS A 104 -5.53 -23.95 4.39
C HIS A 104 -5.40 -22.59 5.09
N ARG A 105 -4.64 -21.66 4.51
CA ARG A 105 -4.41 -20.32 5.07
C ARG A 105 -4.43 -19.28 3.95
N VAL A 106 -4.80 -18.07 4.32
CA VAL A 106 -4.80 -16.92 3.40
C VAL A 106 -4.05 -15.76 4.03
N ILE A 107 -3.23 -15.09 3.22
CA ILE A 107 -2.63 -13.80 3.55
C ILE A 107 -3.21 -12.74 2.62
N LEU A 108 -3.90 -11.76 3.19
CA LEU A 108 -4.33 -10.57 2.47
C LEU A 108 -3.18 -9.56 2.43
N ALA A 109 -2.72 -9.25 1.23
CA ALA A 109 -1.66 -8.27 0.95
C ALA A 109 -2.10 -7.30 -0.15
N THR A 110 -3.40 -6.99 -0.17
CA THR A 110 -4.08 -6.26 -1.25
C THR A 110 -3.85 -4.75 -1.17
N GLY A 111 -3.30 -4.25 -0.05
CA GLY A 111 -2.98 -2.84 0.13
C GLY A 111 -4.19 -1.92 0.11
N ILE A 112 -3.94 -0.68 -0.31
CA ILE A 112 -4.91 0.39 -0.50
C ILE A 112 -4.74 1.00 -1.89
N SER A 113 -5.78 1.71 -2.35
CA SER A 113 -5.74 2.57 -3.55
C SER A 113 -5.93 4.02 -3.13
N ASP A 114 -4.94 4.87 -3.35
CA ASP A 114 -5.04 6.30 -3.05
C ASP A 114 -6.14 6.95 -3.90
N ARG A 115 -6.94 7.82 -3.29
CA ARG A 115 -7.81 8.72 -4.04
C ARG A 115 -6.97 9.89 -4.53
N LEU A 116 -7.01 10.10 -5.83
CA LEU A 116 -6.23 11.13 -6.51
C LEU A 116 -7.16 12.23 -7.05
N PRO A 117 -6.64 13.42 -7.36
CA PRO A 117 -7.39 14.43 -8.07
C PRO A 117 -7.96 13.86 -9.39
N ASP A 118 -9.22 14.17 -9.68
CA ASP A 118 -9.86 13.77 -10.95
C ASP A 118 -9.37 14.66 -12.10
N ALA A 119 -8.19 14.32 -12.64
CA ALA A 119 -7.58 15.07 -13.71
C ALA A 119 -6.70 14.17 -14.60
N PRO A 120 -6.70 14.40 -15.92
CA PRO A 120 -5.99 13.53 -16.87
C PRO A 120 -4.46 13.59 -16.77
N TRP A 121 -3.91 14.59 -16.12
CA TRP A 121 -2.47 14.81 -15.97
C TRP A 121 -1.85 14.15 -14.73
N VAL A 122 -2.63 13.48 -13.90
CA VAL A 122 -2.17 12.94 -12.60
C VAL A 122 -0.99 11.98 -12.76
N GLU A 123 -1.04 11.04 -13.70
CA GLU A 123 0.06 10.09 -13.95
C GLU A 123 1.37 10.81 -14.32
N GLU A 124 1.28 11.80 -15.20
CA GLU A 124 2.44 12.58 -15.64
C GLU A 124 3.02 13.42 -14.48
N ALA A 125 2.16 14.06 -13.69
CA ALA A 125 2.57 14.84 -12.53
C ALA A 125 3.22 13.98 -11.44
N VAL A 126 2.76 12.74 -11.23
CA VAL A 126 3.42 11.78 -10.32
C VAL A 126 4.77 11.37 -10.89
N ALA A 127 4.85 11.04 -12.18
CA ALA A 127 6.09 10.60 -12.81
C ALA A 127 7.21 11.64 -12.76
N CYS A 128 6.88 12.94 -12.81
CA CYS A 128 7.85 14.04 -12.70
C CYS A 128 7.97 14.64 -11.29
N HIS A 129 7.38 14.03 -10.26
CA HIS A 129 7.38 14.46 -8.85
C HIS A 129 6.66 15.79 -8.56
N ALA A 130 5.93 16.35 -9.50
CA ALA A 130 5.05 17.50 -9.25
C ALA A 130 3.84 17.14 -8.38
N LEU A 131 3.38 15.87 -8.43
CA LEU A 131 2.43 15.28 -7.49
C LEU A 131 3.11 14.14 -6.72
N ARG A 132 3.11 14.20 -5.38
CA ARG A 132 3.78 13.25 -4.50
C ARG A 132 2.79 12.58 -3.56
N LEU A 133 2.80 11.25 -3.49
CA LEU A 133 1.76 10.48 -2.80
C LEU A 133 2.09 10.14 -1.34
N CYS A 134 3.31 10.46 -0.86
CA CYS A 134 3.74 10.04 0.46
C CYS A 134 4.79 10.98 1.05
N SER A 135 4.39 11.87 1.93
CA SER A 135 5.31 12.82 2.58
C SER A 135 6.41 12.14 3.41
N ILE A 136 6.12 10.99 4.04
CA ILE A 136 7.14 10.24 4.80
C ILE A 136 8.19 9.62 3.86
N CYS A 137 7.81 9.34 2.62
CA CYS A 137 8.68 8.69 1.66
C CYS A 137 9.69 9.64 1.03
N ASP A 138 9.26 10.89 0.74
CA ASP A 138 9.99 11.77 -0.17
C ASP A 138 9.92 13.28 0.19
N ALA A 139 9.52 13.63 1.42
CA ALA A 139 9.58 15.03 1.86
C ALA A 139 11.03 15.57 1.92
N TYR A 140 12.00 14.67 2.14
CA TYR A 140 13.41 15.05 2.13
C TYR A 140 13.84 15.59 0.76
N GLU A 141 13.39 14.96 -0.33
CA GLU A 141 13.65 15.38 -1.71
C GLU A 141 12.89 16.67 -2.10
N ALA A 142 11.84 17.01 -1.36
CA ALA A 142 11.10 18.26 -1.52
C ALA A 142 11.58 19.38 -0.58
N SER A 143 12.76 19.23 0.07
CA SER A 143 13.31 20.24 0.98
C SER A 143 13.50 21.58 0.25
N ASP A 144 13.20 22.66 0.97
CA ASP A 144 13.32 24.06 0.52
C ASP A 144 12.46 24.44 -0.71
N SER A 145 11.63 23.51 -1.22
CA SER A 145 10.74 23.76 -2.34
C SER A 145 9.39 24.34 -1.89
N ARG A 146 8.62 24.84 -2.85
CA ARG A 146 7.25 25.34 -2.62
C ARG A 146 6.27 24.20 -2.65
N ILE A 147 5.74 23.83 -1.48
CA ILE A 147 4.92 22.62 -1.27
C ILE A 147 3.47 23.01 -1.06
N GLY A 148 2.57 22.40 -1.85
CA GLY A 148 1.12 22.38 -1.60
C GLY A 148 0.69 21.09 -0.90
N VAL A 149 -0.29 21.19 0.01
CA VAL A 149 -0.95 20.02 0.63
C VAL A 149 -2.41 20.11 0.30
N TYR A 150 -2.91 19.21 -0.54
CA TYR A 150 -4.26 19.28 -1.09
C TYR A 150 -5.20 18.23 -0.48
N GLY A 151 -6.35 18.64 -0.01
CA GLY A 151 -7.36 17.75 0.56
C GLY A 151 -8.32 18.47 1.52
N PRO A 152 -9.19 17.72 2.23
CA PRO A 152 -10.05 18.27 3.27
C PRO A 152 -9.23 19.00 4.34
N LEU A 153 -9.64 20.23 4.68
CA LEU A 153 -8.83 21.12 5.52
C LEU A 153 -8.47 20.52 6.88
N ALA A 154 -9.39 19.76 7.46
CA ALA A 154 -9.17 19.08 8.74
C ALA A 154 -8.07 18.01 8.66
N ASP A 155 -7.96 17.32 7.52
CA ASP A 155 -7.00 16.23 7.32
C ASP A 155 -5.62 16.76 6.94
N ILE A 156 -5.54 17.79 6.07
CA ILE A 156 -4.27 18.29 5.55
C ILE A 156 -3.48 19.16 6.53
N ALA A 157 -4.09 19.66 7.61
CA ALA A 157 -3.43 20.56 8.55
C ALA A 157 -2.22 19.91 9.25
N ALA A 158 -2.37 18.68 9.74
CA ALA A 158 -1.28 17.93 10.37
C ALA A 158 -0.17 17.58 9.37
N HIS A 159 -0.52 17.28 8.12
CA HIS A 159 0.44 17.02 7.05
C HIS A 159 1.22 18.28 6.66
N GLY A 160 0.57 19.44 6.63
CA GLY A 160 1.23 20.72 6.43
C GLY A 160 2.24 21.03 7.54
N LEU A 161 1.88 20.77 8.79
CA LEU A 161 2.78 20.93 9.93
C LEU A 161 4.00 19.99 9.82
N PHE A 162 3.80 18.73 9.43
CA PHE A 162 4.89 17.78 9.18
C PHE A 162 5.85 18.29 8.09
N LEU A 163 5.31 18.72 6.96
CA LEU A 163 6.11 19.21 5.81
C LEU A 163 6.82 20.53 6.11
N ARG A 164 6.36 21.28 7.10
CA ARG A 164 7.03 22.50 7.57
C ARG A 164 8.42 22.24 8.15
N SER A 165 8.73 21.02 8.53
CA SER A 165 10.07 20.59 8.92
C SER A 165 11.06 20.51 7.74
N TYR A 166 10.57 20.51 6.52
CA TYR A 166 11.36 20.37 5.29
C TYR A 166 11.41 21.65 4.45
N SER A 167 10.38 22.51 4.52
CA SER A 167 10.34 23.74 3.75
C SER A 167 9.67 24.89 4.52
N GLU A 168 10.13 26.11 4.28
CA GLU A 168 9.48 27.34 4.74
C GLU A 168 8.26 27.73 3.91
N GLN A 169 8.09 27.14 2.74
CA GLN A 169 7.07 27.49 1.77
C GLN A 169 6.00 26.37 1.67
N VAL A 170 5.29 26.13 2.78
CA VAL A 170 4.22 25.15 2.83
C VAL A 170 2.85 25.83 2.81
N PHE A 171 1.95 25.31 1.97
CA PHE A 171 0.60 25.83 1.75
C PHE A 171 -0.43 24.71 1.90
N LEU A 172 -1.47 24.95 2.67
CA LEU A 172 -2.68 24.14 2.64
C LEU A 172 -3.56 24.62 1.49
N VAL A 173 -3.97 23.67 0.66
CA VAL A 173 -4.83 23.86 -0.51
C VAL A 173 -6.13 23.09 -0.23
N PRO A 174 -7.16 23.73 0.36
CA PRO A 174 -8.36 23.05 0.79
C PRO A 174 -9.19 22.52 -0.38
N SER A 175 -9.69 21.29 -0.27
CA SER A 175 -10.66 20.69 -1.18
C SER A 175 -12.12 20.88 -0.69
N ASP A 176 -12.31 21.42 0.51
CA ASP A 176 -13.59 21.74 1.14
C ASP A 176 -13.52 23.08 1.91
N ASP A 177 -14.66 23.57 2.37
CA ASP A 177 -14.81 24.77 3.19
C ASP A 177 -14.95 24.47 4.69
N ALA A 178 -14.56 23.28 5.12
CA ALA A 178 -14.68 22.85 6.53
C ALA A 178 -13.75 23.62 7.47
N GLU A 179 -14.15 23.71 8.74
CA GLU A 179 -13.31 24.28 9.79
C GLU A 179 -12.17 23.33 10.17
N GLY A 180 -10.94 23.84 10.24
CA GLY A 180 -9.73 23.02 10.39
C GLY A 180 -9.28 22.68 11.80
N GLY A 181 -10.08 22.86 12.84
CA GLY A 181 -9.77 22.43 14.21
C GLY A 181 -8.45 22.95 14.82
N SER A 182 -7.94 22.27 15.86
CA SER A 182 -6.71 22.64 16.58
C SER A 182 -5.44 22.46 15.73
N ALA A 183 -5.38 21.41 14.90
CA ALA A 183 -4.23 21.16 14.03
C ALA A 183 -3.98 22.29 13.03
N LEU A 184 -5.05 22.96 12.56
CA LEU A 184 -4.92 24.12 11.69
C LEU A 184 -4.32 25.33 12.42
N LEU A 185 -4.66 25.53 13.71
CA LEU A 185 -4.09 26.61 14.51
C LEU A 185 -2.59 26.38 14.71
N GLU A 186 -2.19 25.16 14.99
CA GLU A 186 -0.77 24.79 15.13
C GLU A 186 -0.01 24.99 13.81
N ALA A 187 -0.58 24.53 12.68
CA ALA A 187 0.01 24.72 11.37
C ALA A 187 0.22 26.21 11.02
N LYS A 188 -0.80 27.04 11.26
CA LYS A 188 -0.72 28.50 11.07
C LYS A 188 0.34 29.14 11.96
N ALA A 189 0.41 28.73 13.23
CA ALA A 189 1.42 29.21 14.19
C ALA A 189 2.85 28.84 13.75
N ALA A 190 3.01 27.70 13.08
CA ALA A 190 4.27 27.25 12.48
C ALA A 190 4.59 27.94 11.14
N GLY A 191 3.75 28.86 10.66
CA GLY A 191 3.96 29.60 9.42
C GLY A 191 3.45 28.92 8.16
N VAL A 192 2.65 27.86 8.28
CA VAL A 192 1.95 27.25 7.12
C VAL A 192 0.87 28.22 6.63
N ARG A 193 0.85 28.47 5.32
CA ARG A 193 -0.14 29.36 4.69
C ARG A 193 -1.38 28.55 4.29
N VAL A 194 -2.54 29.17 4.32
CA VAL A 194 -3.79 28.54 3.92
C VAL A 194 -4.36 29.31 2.74
N LEU A 195 -4.62 28.63 1.63
CA LEU A 195 -5.27 29.21 0.48
C LEU A 195 -6.80 29.18 0.64
N GLU A 196 -7.46 30.02 -0.12
CA GLU A 196 -8.93 30.03 -0.19
C GLU A 196 -9.43 28.78 -0.90
N TYR A 197 -10.51 28.19 -0.39
CA TYR A 197 -11.24 27.08 -1.01
C TYR A 197 -11.90 27.51 -2.33
N GLY A 198 -12.17 26.55 -3.21
CA GLY A 198 -12.95 26.76 -4.44
C GLY A 198 -12.12 27.06 -5.68
N GLY A 199 -10.80 26.99 -5.57
CA GLY A 199 -9.92 27.06 -6.74
C GLY A 199 -9.80 25.72 -7.50
N THR A 200 -9.04 25.74 -8.59
CA THR A 200 -8.87 24.59 -9.49
C THR A 200 -7.40 24.19 -9.57
N LEU A 201 -7.12 22.90 -9.41
CA LEU A 201 -5.78 22.33 -9.65
C LEU A 201 -5.49 22.28 -11.15
N GLY A 202 -4.22 22.55 -11.48
CA GLY A 202 -3.68 22.45 -12.84
C GLY A 202 -2.27 21.89 -12.84
N PHE A 203 -1.77 21.58 -14.02
CA PHE A 203 -0.42 21.09 -14.25
C PHE A 203 0.09 21.62 -15.59
N ASP A 204 1.33 22.15 -15.64
CA ASP A 204 1.93 22.76 -16.82
C ASP A 204 2.91 21.85 -17.58
N GLY A 205 3.03 20.57 -17.19
CA GLY A 205 4.01 19.61 -17.68
C GLY A 205 5.25 19.49 -16.76
N SER A 206 5.40 20.38 -15.78
CA SER A 206 6.54 20.36 -14.84
C SER A 206 6.14 20.67 -13.40
N ARG A 207 5.16 21.54 -13.20
CA ARG A 207 4.70 22.01 -11.88
C ARG A 207 3.19 21.98 -11.78
N CYS A 208 2.71 21.73 -10.58
CA CYS A 208 1.30 21.88 -10.26
C CYS A 208 0.96 23.35 -9.97
N SER A 209 -0.29 23.73 -10.26
CA SER A 209 -0.83 25.04 -9.96
C SER A 209 -2.17 24.94 -9.24
N TYR A 210 -2.55 26.01 -8.54
CA TYR A 210 -3.88 26.21 -8.00
C TYR A 210 -4.37 27.60 -8.40
N THR A 211 -5.40 27.64 -9.21
CA THR A 211 -6.03 28.88 -9.66
C THR A 211 -7.18 29.22 -8.73
N LEU A 212 -7.05 30.32 -7.98
CA LEU A 212 -8.05 30.83 -7.06
C LEU A 212 -9.27 31.41 -7.80
N GLY A 213 -10.39 31.59 -7.09
CA GLY A 213 -11.63 32.14 -7.67
C GLY A 213 -11.51 33.56 -8.22
N ASP A 214 -10.53 34.34 -7.77
CA ASP A 214 -10.23 35.68 -8.29
C ASP A 214 -9.26 35.69 -9.48
N GLY A 215 -8.83 34.51 -9.96
CA GLY A 215 -7.93 34.34 -11.08
C GLY A 215 -6.45 34.36 -10.73
N ARG A 216 -6.06 34.59 -9.49
CA ARG A 216 -4.65 34.43 -9.05
C ARG A 216 -4.22 32.99 -9.18
N VAL A 217 -3.01 32.75 -9.64
CA VAL A 217 -2.42 31.42 -9.81
C VAL A 217 -1.26 31.24 -8.82
N GLU A 218 -1.36 30.22 -8.00
CA GLU A 218 -0.29 29.75 -7.12
C GLU A 218 0.39 28.55 -7.77
N LEU A 219 1.71 28.60 -7.93
CA LEU A 219 2.52 27.52 -8.50
C LEU A 219 3.24 26.76 -7.39
N PHE A 220 3.35 25.44 -7.53
CA PHE A 220 4.00 24.55 -6.58
C PHE A 220 5.02 23.66 -7.28
N ASP A 221 6.18 23.48 -6.66
CA ASP A 221 7.19 22.52 -7.13
C ASP A 221 6.70 21.09 -6.86
N SER A 222 5.94 20.90 -5.77
CA SER A 222 5.26 19.64 -5.47
C SER A 222 3.93 19.87 -4.74
N ILE A 223 2.92 19.04 -5.06
CA ILE A 223 1.68 18.93 -4.28
C ILE A 223 1.57 17.53 -3.70
N TYR A 224 1.22 17.45 -2.40
CA TYR A 224 0.85 16.22 -1.71
C TYR A 224 -0.67 16.14 -1.58
N PRO A 225 -1.37 15.26 -2.32
CA PRO A 225 -2.80 15.03 -2.15
C PRO A 225 -3.07 14.10 -0.97
N PHE A 226 -3.98 14.50 -0.09
CA PHE A 226 -4.52 13.70 1.02
C PHE A 226 -6.04 13.62 0.90
N LEU A 227 -6.49 12.84 -0.08
CA LEU A 227 -7.91 12.65 -0.39
C LEU A 227 -8.49 11.36 0.21
N GLY A 228 -7.68 10.66 1.02
CA GLY A 228 -8.01 9.35 1.56
C GLY A 228 -7.63 8.22 0.59
N ALA A 229 -7.99 7.01 0.99
CA ALA A 229 -7.73 5.81 0.22
C ALA A 229 -8.88 4.81 0.35
N ASP A 230 -9.03 3.95 -0.64
CA ASP A 230 -9.96 2.84 -0.61
C ASP A 230 -9.23 1.54 -0.25
N THR A 231 -9.90 0.70 0.53
CA THR A 231 -9.38 -0.60 0.96
C THR A 231 -10.23 -1.73 0.39
N SER A 232 -9.59 -2.85 0.06
CA SER A 232 -10.28 -4.08 -0.35
C SER A 232 -10.69 -4.98 0.82
N ALA A 233 -10.65 -4.50 2.08
CA ALA A 233 -11.02 -5.29 3.27
C ALA A 233 -12.45 -5.84 3.19
N GLY A 234 -13.34 -5.22 2.43
CA GLY A 234 -14.70 -5.68 2.16
C GLY A 234 -14.81 -7.10 1.61
N ILE A 235 -13.76 -7.61 0.94
CA ILE A 235 -13.74 -8.98 0.38
C ILE A 235 -13.85 -10.07 1.47
N VAL A 236 -13.49 -9.75 2.71
CA VAL A 236 -13.57 -10.65 3.87
C VAL A 236 -14.62 -10.22 4.89
N ALA A 237 -15.48 -9.26 4.57
CA ALA A 237 -16.54 -8.80 5.48
C ALA A 237 -17.47 -9.96 5.90
N GLY A 238 -17.79 -10.88 4.98
CA GLY A 238 -18.60 -12.06 5.25
C GLY A 238 -17.97 -13.06 6.22
N LEU A 239 -16.67 -12.94 6.52
CA LEU A 239 -15.97 -13.81 7.47
C LEU A 239 -15.92 -13.22 8.88
N GLY A 240 -16.36 -11.98 9.09
CA GLY A 240 -16.39 -11.32 10.40
C GLY A 240 -15.01 -10.86 10.89
N ALA A 241 -14.08 -10.58 9.98
CA ALA A 241 -12.81 -9.95 10.32
C ALA A 241 -13.03 -8.55 10.91
N ALA A 242 -12.39 -8.25 12.04
CA ALA A 242 -12.52 -6.95 12.70
C ALA A 242 -11.81 -5.86 11.90
N LEU A 243 -12.46 -4.68 11.83
CA LEU A 243 -11.97 -3.49 11.13
C LEU A 243 -11.75 -2.34 12.11
N SER A 244 -10.83 -1.44 11.78
CA SER A 244 -10.69 -0.13 12.41
C SER A 244 -11.83 0.81 11.98
N GLU A 245 -11.95 1.96 12.62
CA GLU A 245 -12.90 3.02 12.22
C GLU A 245 -12.66 3.51 10.77
N LYS A 246 -11.45 3.34 10.27
CA LYS A 246 -11.06 3.69 8.89
C LYS A 246 -11.27 2.56 7.88
N GLY A 247 -11.80 1.41 8.30
CA GLY A 247 -12.04 0.26 7.44
C GLY A 247 -10.80 -0.61 7.15
N GLU A 248 -9.71 -0.41 7.88
CA GLU A 248 -8.50 -1.23 7.80
C GLU A 248 -8.64 -2.49 8.66
N LEU A 249 -8.00 -3.58 8.26
CA LEU A 249 -8.03 -4.82 9.04
C LEU A 249 -7.24 -4.72 10.33
N LEU A 250 -7.86 -5.14 11.44
CA LEU A 250 -7.18 -5.29 12.72
C LEU A 250 -6.54 -6.67 12.81
N VAL A 251 -5.28 -6.69 13.25
CA VAL A 251 -4.48 -7.91 13.38
C VAL A 251 -3.77 -7.97 14.73
N ASP A 252 -3.39 -9.16 15.14
CA ASP A 252 -2.54 -9.38 16.30
C ASP A 252 -1.05 -9.14 15.98
N ARG A 253 -0.17 -9.34 16.98
CA ARG A 253 1.28 -9.21 16.80
C ARG A 253 1.89 -10.14 15.73
N HIS A 254 1.17 -11.17 15.32
CA HIS A 254 1.57 -12.14 14.30
C HIS A 254 0.93 -11.87 12.94
N GLN A 255 0.23 -10.74 12.82
CA GLN A 255 -0.52 -10.34 11.62
C GLN A 255 -1.72 -11.26 11.31
N MET A 256 -2.23 -12.01 12.30
CA MET A 256 -3.45 -12.79 12.15
C MET A 256 -4.66 -11.91 12.49
N THR A 257 -5.70 -11.96 11.66
CA THR A 257 -6.98 -11.27 11.90
C THR A 257 -7.77 -11.99 13.01
N THR A 258 -8.95 -11.48 13.32
CA THR A 258 -9.89 -12.19 14.23
C THR A 258 -10.44 -13.49 13.66
N VAL A 259 -10.22 -13.75 12.36
CA VAL A 259 -10.60 -15.00 11.68
C VAL A 259 -9.42 -15.97 11.69
N PRO A 260 -9.54 -17.15 12.34
CA PRO A 260 -8.44 -18.11 12.43
C PRO A 260 -7.94 -18.55 11.06
N GLY A 261 -6.63 -18.43 10.83
CA GLY A 261 -5.99 -18.79 9.57
C GLY A 261 -6.04 -17.75 8.47
N LEU A 262 -6.69 -16.61 8.72
CA LEU A 262 -6.67 -15.42 7.85
C LEU A 262 -5.70 -14.40 8.42
N TYR A 263 -4.68 -14.04 7.63
CA TYR A 263 -3.67 -13.04 7.94
C TYR A 263 -3.85 -11.81 7.05
N ALA A 264 -3.39 -10.66 7.51
CA ALA A 264 -3.34 -9.44 6.71
C ALA A 264 -2.03 -8.70 6.94
N ILE A 265 -1.44 -8.17 5.87
CA ILE A 265 -0.13 -7.50 5.87
C ILE A 265 -0.09 -6.34 4.88
N GLY A 266 0.80 -5.38 5.11
CA GLY A 266 0.93 -4.18 4.29
C GLY A 266 -0.19 -3.18 4.55
N ASP A 267 -0.42 -2.31 3.58
CA ASP A 267 -1.25 -1.12 3.75
C ASP A 267 -2.75 -1.41 4.01
N ILE A 268 -3.20 -2.66 3.87
CA ILE A 268 -4.57 -3.08 4.26
C ILE A 268 -4.75 -3.17 5.79
N VAL A 269 -3.65 -3.17 6.54
CA VAL A 269 -3.63 -3.24 8.02
C VAL A 269 -3.47 -1.84 8.58
N SER A 270 -4.18 -1.56 9.68
CA SER A 270 -4.02 -0.28 10.41
C SER A 270 -2.56 -0.05 10.83
N GLY A 271 -2.04 1.13 10.54
CA GLY A 271 -0.68 1.52 10.91
C GLY A 271 0.03 2.41 9.91
N LEU A 272 1.34 2.22 9.79
CA LEU A 272 2.21 3.01 8.93
C LEU A 272 2.39 2.35 7.56
N ASN A 273 1.91 3.01 6.51
CA ASN A 273 1.99 2.56 5.11
C ASN A 273 3.38 2.82 4.54
N GLN A 274 4.30 1.88 4.74
CA GLN A 274 5.68 1.93 4.26
C GLN A 274 6.13 0.57 3.73
N ILE A 275 6.98 0.55 2.70
CA ILE A 275 7.55 -0.68 2.15
C ILE A 275 8.26 -1.49 3.25
N SER A 276 9.05 -0.85 4.10
CA SER A 276 9.79 -1.50 5.18
C SER A 276 8.86 -2.14 6.23
N VAL A 277 7.74 -1.50 6.54
CA VAL A 277 6.70 -2.06 7.45
C VAL A 277 6.03 -3.26 6.79
N ALA A 278 5.62 -3.14 5.54
CA ALA A 278 4.98 -4.20 4.77
C ALA A 278 5.87 -5.47 4.67
N VAL A 279 7.17 -5.30 4.42
CA VAL A 279 8.17 -6.38 4.39
C VAL A 279 8.35 -7.01 5.78
N GLY A 280 8.42 -6.21 6.85
CA GLY A 280 8.51 -6.69 8.22
C GLY A 280 7.29 -7.51 8.64
N GLN A 281 6.08 -7.01 8.36
CA GLN A 281 4.83 -7.71 8.63
C GLN A 281 4.74 -9.03 7.87
N ALA A 282 5.19 -9.06 6.61
CA ALA A 282 5.24 -10.27 5.79
C ALA A 282 6.12 -11.36 6.41
N ALA A 283 7.30 -11.00 6.95
CA ALA A 283 8.18 -11.94 7.62
C ALA A 283 7.56 -12.52 8.90
N LEU A 284 6.89 -11.67 9.70
CA LEU A 284 6.17 -12.09 10.91
C LEU A 284 5.03 -13.06 10.57
N ALA A 285 4.15 -12.67 9.64
CA ALA A 285 3.02 -13.48 9.21
C ALA A 285 3.45 -14.84 8.66
N ALA A 286 4.38 -14.85 7.71
CA ALA A 286 4.85 -16.08 7.07
C ALA A 286 5.51 -17.05 8.07
N THR A 287 6.28 -16.52 9.02
CA THR A 287 6.93 -17.34 10.06
C THR A 287 5.92 -17.93 11.03
N HIS A 288 4.99 -17.13 11.53
CA HIS A 288 3.93 -17.62 12.42
C HIS A 288 3.05 -18.65 11.72
N LEU A 289 2.64 -18.37 10.49
CA LEU A 289 1.82 -19.27 9.68
C LEU A 289 2.53 -20.61 9.43
N HIS A 290 3.83 -20.60 9.10
CA HIS A 290 4.60 -21.84 8.93
C HIS A 290 4.58 -22.69 10.17
N ASN A 291 4.75 -22.09 11.36
CA ASN A 291 4.73 -22.79 12.63
C ASN A 291 3.33 -23.32 13.03
N ALA A 292 2.27 -22.66 12.56
CA ALA A 292 0.89 -23.05 12.81
C ALA A 292 0.36 -24.13 11.83
N LEU A 293 1.06 -24.40 10.75
CA LEU A 293 0.75 -25.49 9.83
C LEU A 293 1.33 -26.81 10.33
N PRO A 294 0.75 -27.98 9.97
CA PRO A 294 1.29 -29.27 10.30
C PRO A 294 2.77 -29.38 9.96
N PHE A 295 3.53 -30.01 10.86
CA PHE A 295 4.94 -30.28 10.62
C PHE A 295 5.09 -31.23 9.42
N ALA A 296 5.91 -30.81 8.45
CA ALA A 296 6.21 -31.59 7.25
C ALA A 296 7.74 -31.76 7.14
N PRO A 297 8.29 -32.85 7.67
CA PRO A 297 9.74 -33.10 7.59
C PRO A 297 10.14 -33.32 6.14
N ARG A 298 11.31 -32.74 5.77
CA ARG A 298 11.88 -33.00 4.46
C ARG A 298 12.50 -34.41 4.46
N ILE A 299 11.92 -35.31 3.69
CA ILE A 299 12.50 -36.61 3.40
C ILE A 299 13.43 -36.41 2.20
N SER A 300 14.75 -36.60 2.37
CA SER A 300 15.63 -36.64 1.23
C SER A 300 15.19 -37.81 0.33
N ARG A 301 14.95 -37.54 -0.93
CA ARG A 301 14.82 -38.61 -1.93
C ARG A 301 16.14 -39.33 -1.89
N GLY A 302 16.15 -40.59 -1.43
CA GLY A 302 17.33 -41.43 -1.42
C GLY A 302 18.05 -41.34 -2.76
N ALA A 303 19.39 -41.33 -2.72
CA ALA A 303 20.14 -41.50 -3.94
C ALA A 303 19.52 -42.71 -4.68
N LYS A 304 19.09 -42.49 -5.93
CA LYS A 304 18.73 -43.61 -6.78
C LYS A 304 19.99 -44.49 -6.80
N ASP A 305 19.87 -45.70 -6.26
CA ASP A 305 20.85 -46.72 -6.44
C ASP A 305 21.25 -46.76 -7.92
N THR A 306 22.49 -46.44 -8.19
CA THR A 306 23.15 -46.54 -9.50
C THR A 306 23.31 -47.96 -9.91
#